data_ccea745b42c4ff4e0429cc628b4b5f9e
#
_entry.id   ccea745b42c4ff4e0429cc628b4b5f9e
#
_cell.length_a   1.000
_cell.length_b   1.000
_cell.length_c   1.000
_cell.angle_alpha   90.00
_cell.angle_beta   90.00
_cell.angle_gamma   90.00
#
_symmetry.space_group_name_H-M   'P 1'
#
loop_
_entity.id
_entity.type
_entity.pdbx_description
1 polymer ?
#
loop_
_entity_poly.entity_id
_entity_poly.type
_entity_poly.pdbx_seq_one_letter_code
_entity_poly.pdbx_strand_id
1 'polypeptide(L)'
;NLHQCRSGTLLEEVPGIMSDLSDLSNVSHAVTQSSLQPHVSTYFDEHVLKDEIQLLYRDGPGYVGHTHWVPECGDWRSLPWEGDGRILVNNGSEIELLSNVCRHRQAIMLKGHGNSSNIVCPLHRWTYDLKGELLGAPHFAQQPCTKLQSYPLQNWRGLLFNSGRNVLEDLKNVPFLAEIDFSEFQLDSVKTNVLPYNWKTFIEV
;
A
#
# COMPACT_ATOMS: atom_id res chain seq x y z
N ASN A 1 -15.80 27.16 20.71
CA ASN A 1 -16.78 26.86 19.66
C ASN A 1 -16.12 25.85 18.72
N LEU A 2 -16.37 24.58 19.00
CA LEU A 2 -15.97 23.47 18.15
C LEU A 2 -16.87 23.46 16.92
N HIS A 3 -16.39 23.95 15.79
CA HIS A 3 -17.03 23.70 14.51
C HIS A 3 -16.71 22.27 14.07
N GLN A 4 -17.73 21.42 14.10
CA GLN A 4 -17.67 20.09 13.53
C GLN A 4 -17.40 20.15 12.02
N CYS A 5 -16.27 19.59 11.58
CA CYS A 5 -16.07 19.27 10.16
C CYS A 5 -17.12 18.25 9.73
N ARG A 6 -18.11 18.64 8.97
CA ARG A 6 -19.03 17.69 8.33
C ARG A 6 -18.28 16.97 7.22
N SER A 7 -18.20 15.65 7.31
CA SER A 7 -17.72 14.76 6.27
C SER A 7 -18.69 14.80 5.09
N GLY A 8 -18.32 15.50 4.02
CA GLY A 8 -18.97 15.39 2.73
C GLY A 8 -18.55 14.11 2.04
N THR A 9 -19.33 13.07 2.18
CA THR A 9 -19.20 11.82 1.40
C THR A 9 -19.82 12.09 0.04
N LEU A 10 -19.01 12.32 -0.98
CA LEU A 10 -19.41 12.12 -2.37
C LEU A 10 -19.16 10.65 -2.68
N LEU A 11 -20.19 9.85 -2.48
CA LEU A 11 -20.30 8.51 -3.05
C LEU A 11 -20.81 8.71 -4.48
N GLU A 12 -19.91 8.72 -5.47
CA GLU A 12 -20.31 8.36 -6.83
C GLU A 12 -20.43 6.84 -6.87
N GLU A 13 -21.67 6.39 -7.00
CA GLU A 13 -22.00 4.99 -7.26
C GLU A 13 -21.42 4.59 -8.63
N VAL A 14 -20.42 3.72 -8.62
CA VAL A 14 -19.99 3.00 -9.80
C VAL A 14 -20.99 1.87 -10.03
N PRO A 15 -21.66 1.78 -11.21
CA PRO A 15 -22.63 0.72 -11.46
C PRO A 15 -21.94 -0.65 -11.47
N GLY A 16 -22.62 -1.59 -10.83
CA GLY A 16 -22.22 -2.94 -10.49
C GLY A 16 -21.42 -3.71 -11.55
N ILE A 17 -20.34 -4.27 -11.10
CA ILE A 17 -19.77 -5.48 -11.64
C ILE A 17 -20.18 -6.60 -10.71
N MET A 18 -21.32 -7.22 -10.97
CA MET A 18 -21.58 -8.57 -10.50
C MET A 18 -20.72 -9.50 -11.35
N SER A 19 -19.54 -9.82 -10.87
CA SER A 19 -18.74 -10.87 -11.46
C SER A 19 -19.29 -12.22 -11.06
N ASP A 20 -19.71 -12.96 -12.05
CA ASP A 20 -20.15 -14.33 -11.98
C ASP A 20 -18.96 -15.21 -11.50
N LEU A 21 -19.10 -15.84 -10.32
CA LEU A 21 -18.11 -16.76 -9.76
C LEU A 21 -17.89 -18.01 -10.63
N SER A 22 -18.70 -18.20 -11.69
CA SER A 22 -18.56 -19.27 -12.68
C SER A 22 -17.29 -19.13 -13.53
N ASP A 23 -16.72 -17.92 -13.68
CA ASP A 23 -15.49 -17.73 -14.44
C ASP A 23 -14.25 -18.30 -13.76
N LEU A 24 -14.22 -18.35 -12.43
CA LEU A 24 -13.10 -18.93 -11.68
C LEU A 24 -13.01 -20.46 -11.83
N SER A 25 -14.14 -21.13 -12.08
CA SER A 25 -14.16 -22.58 -12.33
C SER A 25 -13.58 -22.90 -13.72
N ASN A 26 -13.77 -22.04 -14.69
CA ASN A 26 -13.21 -22.21 -16.03
C ASN A 26 -11.69 -21.99 -16.05
N VAL A 27 -11.18 -21.08 -15.21
CA VAL A 27 -9.72 -20.87 -15.04
C VAL A 27 -9.08 -22.09 -14.38
N SER A 28 -9.71 -22.71 -13.37
CA SER A 28 -9.18 -23.91 -12.72
C SER A 28 -9.21 -25.15 -13.64
N HIS A 29 -10.20 -25.27 -14.54
CA HIS A 29 -10.24 -26.35 -15.54
C HIS A 29 -9.23 -26.15 -16.67
N ALA A 30 -8.91 -24.90 -17.05
CA ALA A 30 -7.88 -24.61 -18.04
C ALA A 30 -6.46 -24.94 -17.51
N VAL A 31 -6.22 -24.73 -16.22
CA VAL A 31 -4.93 -25.05 -15.57
C VAL A 31 -4.70 -26.56 -15.46
N THR A 32 -5.75 -27.38 -15.39
CA THR A 32 -5.61 -28.85 -15.28
C THR A 32 -5.36 -29.57 -16.61
N GLN A 33 -5.48 -28.88 -17.77
CA GLN A 33 -5.26 -29.49 -19.09
C GLN A 33 -4.10 -28.87 -19.90
N SER A 34 -3.50 -27.76 -19.45
CA SER A 34 -2.34 -27.19 -20.12
C SER A 34 -1.04 -27.72 -19.57
N SER A 35 -0.05 -27.91 -20.45
CA SER A 35 1.35 -28.10 -20.05
C SER A 35 1.69 -27.11 -18.94
N LEU A 36 2.41 -27.54 -17.89
CA LEU A 36 2.83 -26.71 -16.73
C LEU A 36 3.64 -25.46 -17.10
N GLN A 37 3.91 -25.24 -18.39
CA GLN A 37 4.64 -24.08 -18.88
C GLN A 37 3.68 -23.08 -19.51
N PRO A 38 3.68 -21.81 -19.06
CA PRO A 38 2.95 -20.74 -19.74
C PRO A 38 3.39 -20.61 -21.19
N HIS A 39 2.47 -20.29 -22.07
CA HIS A 39 2.83 -20.03 -23.48
C HIS A 39 3.73 -18.78 -23.53
N VAL A 40 4.75 -18.81 -24.39
CA VAL A 40 5.76 -17.74 -24.48
C VAL A 40 5.16 -16.33 -24.70
N SER A 41 4.01 -16.24 -25.38
CA SER A 41 3.31 -14.96 -25.59
C SER A 41 2.91 -14.27 -24.28
N THR A 42 2.68 -15.01 -23.18
CA THR A 42 2.31 -14.43 -21.89
C THR A 42 3.39 -13.53 -21.29
N TYR A 43 4.63 -13.63 -21.75
CA TYR A 43 5.74 -12.77 -21.32
C TYR A 43 5.80 -11.44 -22.10
N PHE A 44 5.14 -11.33 -23.23
CA PHE A 44 5.24 -10.20 -24.16
C PHE A 44 3.89 -9.56 -24.50
N ASP A 45 2.77 -10.22 -24.18
CA ASP A 45 1.44 -9.72 -24.45
C ASP A 45 1.03 -8.66 -23.44
N GLU A 46 0.78 -7.43 -23.91
CA GLU A 46 0.39 -6.29 -23.08
C GLU A 46 -0.99 -6.48 -22.43
N HIS A 47 -1.90 -7.22 -23.05
CA HIS A 47 -3.22 -7.51 -22.47
C HIS A 47 -3.08 -8.44 -21.28
N VAL A 48 -2.28 -9.51 -21.42
CA VAL A 48 -1.98 -10.42 -20.31
C VAL A 48 -1.32 -9.66 -19.17
N LEU A 49 -0.33 -8.82 -19.45
CA LEU A 49 0.33 -8.02 -18.42
C LEU A 49 -0.66 -7.08 -17.71
N LYS A 50 -1.58 -6.45 -18.44
CA LYS A 50 -2.59 -5.59 -17.86
C LYS A 50 -3.52 -6.34 -16.91
N ASP A 51 -3.95 -7.54 -17.29
CA ASP A 51 -4.80 -8.39 -16.46
C ASP A 51 -4.04 -8.88 -15.22
N GLU A 52 -2.79 -9.28 -15.37
CA GLU A 52 -1.92 -9.65 -14.26
C GLU A 52 -1.74 -8.48 -13.26
N ILE A 53 -1.45 -7.28 -13.74
CA ILE A 53 -1.33 -6.09 -12.90
C ILE A 53 -2.64 -5.83 -12.13
N GLN A 54 -3.78 -5.98 -12.80
CA GLN A 54 -5.07 -5.79 -12.14
C GLN A 54 -5.33 -6.87 -11.10
N LEU A 55 -5.27 -8.15 -11.49
CA LEU A 55 -5.71 -9.26 -10.65
C LEU A 55 -4.71 -9.60 -9.53
N LEU A 56 -3.42 -9.56 -9.82
CA LEU A 56 -2.39 -10.02 -8.89
C LEU A 56 -1.84 -8.89 -8.02
N TYR A 57 -1.73 -7.69 -8.55
CA TYR A 57 -1.11 -6.57 -7.85
C TYR A 57 -2.11 -5.56 -7.29
N ARG A 58 -3.14 -5.16 -8.05
CA ARG A 58 -4.13 -4.19 -7.58
C ARG A 58 -5.22 -4.82 -6.72
N ASP A 59 -5.78 -5.94 -7.18
CA ASP A 59 -6.83 -6.69 -6.47
C ASP A 59 -6.23 -7.79 -5.58
N GLY A 60 -4.92 -7.96 -5.62
CA GLY A 60 -4.16 -8.92 -4.85
C GLY A 60 -3.97 -8.51 -3.39
N PRO A 61 -3.06 -9.20 -2.66
CA PRO A 61 -2.82 -8.94 -1.24
C PRO A 61 -2.29 -7.54 -0.94
N GLY A 62 -1.66 -6.85 -1.89
CA GLY A 62 -1.21 -5.46 -1.71
C GLY A 62 -0.16 -5.31 -0.62
N TYR A 63 0.91 -6.12 -0.63
CA TYR A 63 2.01 -6.00 0.32
C TYR A 63 2.68 -4.62 0.20
N VAL A 64 2.83 -3.94 1.33
CA VAL A 64 3.40 -2.59 1.39
C VAL A 64 4.63 -2.48 2.26
N GLY A 65 4.92 -3.46 3.11
CA GLY A 65 6.10 -3.41 3.96
C GLY A 65 6.01 -4.29 5.21
N HIS A 66 6.91 -4.05 6.14
CA HIS A 66 6.99 -4.77 7.41
C HIS A 66 7.06 -3.79 8.58
N THR A 67 6.54 -4.16 9.75
CA THR A 67 6.58 -3.35 10.97
C THR A 67 8.02 -2.97 11.36
N HIS A 68 9.00 -3.82 11.10
CA HIS A 68 10.42 -3.56 11.33
C HIS A 68 11.00 -2.43 10.47
N TRP A 69 10.26 -1.92 9.50
CA TRP A 69 10.70 -0.78 8.71
C TRP A 69 10.51 0.55 9.44
N VAL A 70 9.62 0.56 10.43
CA VAL A 70 9.24 1.71 11.24
C VAL A 70 9.03 1.27 12.71
N PRO A 71 10.07 0.70 13.39
CA PRO A 71 9.92 0.07 14.69
C PRO A 71 9.58 1.05 15.81
N GLU A 72 10.07 2.28 15.74
CA GLU A 72 9.96 3.24 16.84
C GLU A 72 8.89 4.32 16.54
N CYS A 73 8.34 4.89 17.60
CA CYS A 73 7.44 6.03 17.48
C CYS A 73 8.12 7.20 16.75
N GLY A 74 7.47 7.73 15.74
CA GLY A 74 8.00 8.77 14.87
C GLY A 74 8.73 8.26 13.63
N ASP A 75 9.01 6.97 13.56
CA ASP A 75 9.63 6.39 12.35
C ASP A 75 8.69 6.50 11.17
N TRP A 76 9.27 6.81 10.02
CA TRP A 76 8.56 6.84 8.76
C TRP A 76 9.43 6.30 7.62
N ARG A 77 8.75 5.75 6.59
CA ARG A 77 9.40 5.27 5.37
C ARG A 77 8.50 5.50 4.16
N SER A 78 9.02 6.19 3.15
CA SER A 78 8.32 6.33 1.86
C SER A 78 8.39 5.04 1.05
N LEU A 79 7.44 4.87 0.13
CA LEU A 79 7.33 3.70 -0.75
C LEU A 79 7.83 4.08 -2.16
N PRO A 80 9.13 3.90 -2.48
CA PRO A 80 9.72 4.38 -3.73
C PRO A 80 9.16 3.70 -4.98
N TRP A 81 8.69 2.45 -4.89
CA TRP A 81 8.00 1.76 -5.99
C TRP A 81 6.64 2.36 -6.35
N GLU A 82 6.13 3.29 -5.53
CA GLU A 82 4.92 4.08 -5.76
C GLU A 82 5.25 5.56 -6.04
N GLY A 83 6.47 5.85 -6.46
CA GLY A 83 6.94 7.23 -6.66
C GLY A 83 6.94 8.07 -5.38
N ASP A 84 7.15 7.44 -4.23
CA ASP A 84 7.05 8.06 -2.90
C ASP A 84 5.66 8.64 -2.55
N GLY A 85 4.62 8.23 -3.27
CA GLY A 85 3.26 8.77 -3.10
C GLY A 85 2.61 8.43 -1.76
N ARG A 86 3.07 7.36 -1.08
CA ARG A 86 2.61 6.94 0.25
C ARG A 86 3.78 6.72 1.20
N ILE A 87 3.49 6.79 2.50
CA ILE A 87 4.45 6.55 3.58
C ILE A 87 3.85 5.63 4.65
N LEU A 88 4.68 4.74 5.19
CA LEU A 88 4.42 4.07 6.46
C LEU A 88 4.91 4.99 7.58
N VAL A 89 4.11 5.13 8.63
CA VAL A 89 4.42 5.98 9.79
C VAL A 89 4.03 5.26 11.07
N ASN A 90 4.96 5.14 12.01
CA ASN A 90 4.64 4.66 13.35
C ASN A 90 4.23 5.86 14.23
N ASN A 91 2.95 5.93 14.61
CA ASN A 91 2.44 7.04 15.43
C ASN A 91 2.55 6.78 16.95
N GLY A 92 3.20 5.67 17.35
CA GLY A 92 3.37 5.24 18.72
C GLY A 92 2.24 4.35 19.27
N SER A 93 1.08 4.36 18.60
CA SER A 93 -0.05 3.47 18.93
C SER A 93 -0.20 2.37 17.88
N GLU A 94 0.02 2.73 16.63
CA GLU A 94 -0.12 1.85 15.47
C GLU A 94 0.71 2.37 14.28
N ILE A 95 0.84 1.55 13.25
CA ILE A 95 1.45 1.94 12.00
C ILE A 95 0.35 2.39 11.04
N GLU A 96 0.49 3.61 10.52
CA GLU A 96 -0.38 4.21 9.53
C GLU A 96 0.23 4.08 8.14
N LEU A 97 -0.61 3.89 7.12
CA LEU A 97 -0.25 4.12 5.73
C LEU A 97 -0.92 5.41 5.28
N LEU A 98 -0.13 6.45 5.10
CA LEU A 98 -0.61 7.78 4.78
C LEU A 98 -0.22 8.20 3.36
N SER A 99 -1.03 9.08 2.75
CA SER A 99 -0.60 9.81 1.57
C SER A 99 0.58 10.72 1.91
N ASN A 100 1.65 10.61 1.15
CA ASN A 100 2.83 11.46 1.25
C ASN A 100 2.73 12.72 0.38
N VAL A 101 1.52 13.01 -0.09
CA VAL A 101 1.21 14.13 -0.99
C VAL A 101 0.56 15.24 -0.19
N CYS A 102 1.24 16.39 -0.11
CA CYS A 102 0.75 17.58 0.62
C CYS A 102 -0.58 18.08 0.05
N ARG A 103 -1.55 18.32 0.91
CA ARG A 103 -2.90 18.79 0.53
C ARG A 103 -2.93 20.21 -0.01
N HIS A 104 -1.81 20.97 0.11
CA HIS A 104 -1.72 22.35 -0.41
C HIS A 104 -1.52 22.37 -1.94
N ARG A 105 -0.39 21.84 -2.42
CA ARG A 105 0.00 21.87 -3.85
C ARG A 105 0.59 20.54 -4.31
N GLN A 106 0.18 19.45 -3.71
CA GLN A 106 0.49 18.09 -4.13
C GLN A 106 1.99 17.76 -4.22
N ALA A 107 2.81 18.40 -3.38
CA ALA A 107 4.22 18.06 -3.28
C ALA A 107 4.41 16.74 -2.49
N ILE A 108 5.35 15.91 -2.92
CA ILE A 108 5.87 14.82 -2.10
C ILE A 108 6.60 15.41 -0.90
N MET A 109 6.25 14.96 0.31
CA MET A 109 6.74 15.58 1.55
C MET A 109 8.02 14.92 2.06
N LEU A 110 8.07 13.61 2.08
CA LEU A 110 9.17 12.83 2.63
C LEU A 110 9.72 11.84 1.59
N LYS A 111 11.04 11.57 1.63
CA LYS A 111 11.69 10.60 0.75
C LYS A 111 12.67 9.73 1.56
N GLY A 112 12.67 8.43 1.30
CA GLY A 112 13.50 7.48 2.02
C GLY A 112 12.91 7.07 3.36
N HIS A 113 13.65 7.26 4.44
CA HIS A 113 13.21 6.92 5.80
C HIS A 113 13.81 7.89 6.83
N GLY A 114 13.22 7.94 7.99
CA GLY A 114 13.68 8.77 9.10
C GLY A 114 12.76 8.67 10.30
N ASN A 115 13.03 9.53 11.30
CA ASN A 115 12.22 9.69 12.49
C ASN A 115 11.89 11.17 12.71
N SER A 116 10.64 11.47 12.99
CA SER A 116 10.20 12.83 13.29
C SER A 116 8.87 12.82 14.04
N SER A 117 8.63 13.85 14.85
CA SER A 117 7.36 14.01 15.58
C SER A 117 6.21 14.52 14.69
N ASN A 118 6.52 15.05 13.51
CA ASN A 118 5.54 15.63 12.60
C ASN A 118 6.00 15.44 11.14
N ILE A 119 5.04 15.44 10.22
CA ILE A 119 5.26 15.43 8.78
C ILE A 119 5.20 16.89 8.28
N VAL A 120 6.31 17.41 7.78
CA VAL A 120 6.40 18.81 7.36
C VAL A 120 6.66 18.92 5.87
N CYS A 121 5.77 19.59 5.15
CA CYS A 121 5.94 19.84 3.73
C CYS A 121 7.14 20.75 3.47
N PRO A 122 8.10 20.35 2.61
CA PRO A 122 9.31 21.15 2.37
C PRO A 122 9.04 22.47 1.63
N LEU A 123 7.94 22.57 0.87
CA LEU A 123 7.66 23.77 0.05
C LEU A 123 7.12 24.96 0.87
N HIS A 124 6.02 24.73 1.61
CA HIS A 124 5.32 25.84 2.30
C HIS A 124 5.08 25.52 3.77
N ARG A 125 5.78 24.55 4.34
CA ARG A 125 5.77 24.21 5.77
C ARG A 125 4.40 23.82 6.33
N TRP A 126 3.48 23.35 5.49
CA TRP A 126 2.29 22.69 6.02
C TRP A 126 2.71 21.49 6.86
N THR A 127 2.21 21.45 8.08
CA THR A 127 2.65 20.49 9.09
C THR A 127 1.48 19.60 9.47
N TYR A 128 1.71 18.32 9.45
CA TYR A 128 0.75 17.28 9.83
C TYR A 128 1.31 16.48 11.01
N ASP A 129 0.43 15.96 11.85
CA ASP A 129 0.83 14.95 12.84
C ASP A 129 1.07 13.57 12.18
N LEU A 130 1.45 12.59 13.01
CA LEU A 130 1.74 11.24 12.55
C LEU A 130 0.48 10.41 12.20
N LYS A 131 -0.71 10.98 12.40
CA LYS A 131 -2.02 10.43 11.98
C LYS A 131 -2.56 11.14 10.74
N GLY A 132 -1.79 12.10 10.20
CA GLY A 132 -2.15 12.84 9.00
C GLY A 132 -3.03 14.07 9.24
N GLU A 133 -3.35 14.43 10.49
CA GLU A 133 -4.14 15.62 10.78
C GLU A 133 -3.31 16.90 10.57
N LEU A 134 -3.92 17.92 9.96
CA LEU A 134 -3.22 19.19 9.72
C LEU A 134 -3.07 19.98 11.02
N LEU A 135 -1.83 20.17 11.46
CA LEU A 135 -1.49 20.96 12.65
C LEU A 135 -1.27 22.43 12.35
N GLY A 136 -0.78 22.75 11.16
CA GLY A 136 -0.48 24.15 10.80
C GLY A 136 -0.37 24.36 9.29
N ALA A 137 -0.93 25.48 8.84
CA ALA A 137 -0.90 25.95 7.46
C ALA A 137 -0.43 27.40 7.41
N PRO A 138 0.89 27.67 7.40
CA PRO A 138 1.42 29.03 7.31
C PRO A 138 0.81 29.80 6.15
N HIS A 139 0.58 31.12 6.33
CA HIS A 139 -0.03 32.05 5.37
C HIS A 139 -1.53 31.88 5.12
N PHE A 140 -2.22 31.03 5.90
CA PHE A 140 -3.68 30.94 5.86
C PHE A 140 -4.26 31.65 7.10
N ALA A 141 -5.18 32.58 6.90
CA ALA A 141 -5.85 33.31 7.98
C ALA A 141 -6.72 32.37 8.85
N GLN A 142 -7.25 31.33 8.23
CA GLN A 142 -7.97 30.25 8.90
C GLN A 142 -7.36 28.93 8.45
N GLN A 143 -7.11 28.02 9.41
CA GLN A 143 -6.57 26.72 9.11
C GLN A 143 -7.58 25.92 8.25
N PRO A 144 -7.18 25.42 7.07
CA PRO A 144 -8.03 24.59 6.25
C PRO A 144 -8.44 23.30 6.99
N CYS A 145 -9.70 22.91 6.86
CA CYS A 145 -10.16 21.63 7.37
C CYS A 145 -9.78 20.53 6.36
N THR A 146 -8.59 19.98 6.52
CA THR A 146 -8.07 18.91 5.64
C THR A 146 -7.08 18.04 6.39
N LYS A 147 -6.93 16.81 5.93
CA LYS A 147 -5.94 15.86 6.43
C LYS A 147 -5.34 15.05 5.29
N LEU A 148 -4.24 14.37 5.56
CA LEU A 148 -3.69 13.37 4.65
C LEU A 148 -4.66 12.19 4.55
N GLN A 149 -4.75 11.60 3.38
CA GLN A 149 -5.51 10.36 3.21
C GLN A 149 -4.79 9.25 3.96
N SER A 150 -5.52 8.52 4.80
CA SER A 150 -5.09 7.26 5.41
C SER A 150 -5.64 6.10 4.59
N TYR A 151 -4.87 5.03 4.51
CA TYR A 151 -5.21 3.79 3.82
C TYR A 151 -5.24 2.66 4.83
N PRO A 152 -6.25 1.78 4.79
CA PRO A 152 -6.36 0.69 5.75
C PRO A 152 -5.17 -0.27 5.61
N LEU A 153 -4.63 -0.71 6.75
CA LEU A 153 -3.59 -1.73 6.82
C LEU A 153 -4.12 -2.99 7.50
N GLN A 154 -3.72 -4.12 6.96
CA GLN A 154 -3.84 -5.42 7.61
C GLN A 154 -2.43 -5.86 8.00
N ASN A 155 -2.27 -6.34 9.25
CA ASN A 155 -0.99 -6.80 9.76
C ASN A 155 -1.05 -8.31 10.01
N TRP A 156 -0.18 -9.05 9.34
CA TRP A 156 0.03 -10.45 9.60
C TRP A 156 1.49 -10.69 9.99
N ARG A 157 1.71 -10.93 11.28
CA ARG A 157 3.06 -11.21 11.86
C ARG A 157 4.13 -10.18 11.45
N GLY A 158 3.75 -8.93 11.35
CA GLY A 158 4.63 -7.84 10.93
C GLY A 158 4.57 -7.50 9.44
N LEU A 159 4.14 -8.41 8.58
CA LEU A 159 3.89 -8.10 7.18
C LEU A 159 2.64 -7.22 7.06
N LEU A 160 2.77 -6.09 6.36
CA LEU A 160 1.74 -5.07 6.20
C LEU A 160 1.13 -5.14 4.80
N PHE A 161 -0.19 -5.13 4.74
CA PHE A 161 -0.95 -5.22 3.49
C PHE A 161 -1.98 -4.11 3.41
N ASN A 162 -2.10 -3.49 2.23
CA ASN A 162 -3.17 -2.58 1.89
C ASN A 162 -3.98 -3.18 0.74
N SER A 163 -5.10 -3.80 1.07
CA SER A 163 -5.93 -4.54 0.11
C SER A 163 -7.41 -4.40 0.45
N GLY A 164 -8.26 -4.47 -0.57
CA GLY A 164 -9.70 -4.68 -0.42
C GLY A 164 -10.08 -6.11 0.00
N ARG A 165 -9.15 -7.07 -0.11
CA ARG A 165 -9.34 -8.47 0.33
C ARG A 165 -9.07 -8.61 1.83
N ASN A 166 -9.62 -9.64 2.44
CA ASN A 166 -9.23 -10.07 3.78
C ASN A 166 -7.99 -10.98 3.69
N VAL A 167 -6.81 -10.38 3.64
CA VAL A 167 -5.53 -11.08 3.50
C VAL A 167 -5.28 -12.02 4.69
N LEU A 168 -5.73 -11.64 5.89
CA LEU A 168 -5.56 -12.48 7.09
C LEU A 168 -6.34 -13.79 6.97
N GLU A 169 -7.50 -13.76 6.33
CA GLU A 169 -8.30 -14.96 6.08
C GLU A 169 -7.69 -15.83 4.98
N ASP A 170 -7.20 -15.20 3.90
CA ASP A 170 -6.50 -15.91 2.82
C ASP A 170 -5.28 -16.68 3.35
N LEU A 171 -4.50 -16.06 4.25
CA LEU A 171 -3.28 -16.66 4.81
C LEU A 171 -3.54 -17.79 5.81
N LYS A 172 -4.71 -17.87 6.45
CA LYS A 172 -5.08 -18.98 7.35
C LYS A 172 -5.10 -20.32 6.64
N ASN A 173 -5.40 -20.31 5.35
CA ASN A 173 -5.52 -21.54 4.56
C ASN A 173 -4.18 -22.06 4.01
N VAL A 174 -3.07 -21.45 4.39
CA VAL A 174 -1.71 -21.85 3.95
C VAL A 174 -0.95 -22.44 5.15
N PRO A 175 -0.95 -23.78 5.33
CA PRO A 175 -0.51 -24.43 6.56
C PRO A 175 0.93 -24.12 6.96
N PHE A 176 1.88 -24.05 6.01
CA PHE A 176 3.29 -23.80 6.31
C PHE A 176 3.55 -22.40 6.86
N LEU A 177 2.65 -21.45 6.65
CA LEU A 177 2.77 -20.10 7.20
C LEU A 177 2.58 -20.06 8.72
N ALA A 178 1.98 -21.11 9.31
CA ALA A 178 1.80 -21.18 10.75
C ALA A 178 3.13 -21.20 11.53
N GLU A 179 4.20 -21.69 10.92
CA GLU A 179 5.54 -21.81 11.50
C GLU A 179 6.42 -20.56 11.29
N ILE A 180 5.99 -19.63 10.43
CA ILE A 180 6.77 -18.42 10.16
C ILE A 180 6.62 -17.43 11.31
N ASP A 181 7.74 -17.04 11.90
CA ASP A 181 7.86 -16.00 12.92
C ASP A 181 8.99 -15.04 12.55
N PHE A 182 8.66 -13.73 12.53
CA PHE A 182 9.62 -12.67 12.22
C PHE A 182 10.07 -11.89 13.46
N SER A 183 9.63 -12.25 14.67
CA SER A 183 9.86 -11.48 15.89
C SER A 183 11.35 -11.29 16.22
N GLU A 184 12.17 -12.30 15.93
CA GLU A 184 13.62 -12.28 16.14
C GLU A 184 14.42 -11.64 15.00
N PHE A 185 13.75 -11.26 13.90
CA PHE A 185 14.42 -10.65 12.76
C PHE A 185 14.60 -9.15 12.95
N GLN A 186 15.67 -8.63 12.38
CA GLN A 186 15.94 -7.20 12.28
C GLN A 186 16.07 -6.80 10.81
N LEU A 187 15.63 -5.58 10.50
CA LEU A 187 15.80 -5.06 9.16
C LEU A 187 17.27 -4.75 8.89
N ASP A 188 17.87 -5.46 7.93
CA ASP A 188 19.19 -5.12 7.42
C ASP A 188 19.12 -3.96 6.41
N SER A 189 18.40 -4.16 5.32
CA SER A 189 18.27 -3.14 4.28
C SER A 189 17.02 -3.34 3.43
N VAL A 190 16.53 -2.24 2.84
CA VAL A 190 15.50 -2.26 1.79
C VAL A 190 16.12 -1.73 0.50
N LYS A 191 16.15 -2.56 -0.54
CA LYS A 191 16.68 -2.21 -1.86
C LYS A 191 15.60 -2.41 -2.91
N THR A 192 15.45 -1.45 -3.79
CA THR A 192 14.57 -1.53 -4.96
C THR A 192 15.41 -1.49 -6.23
N ASN A 193 15.11 -2.39 -7.16
CA ASN A 193 15.79 -2.45 -8.44
C ASN A 193 14.75 -2.53 -9.56
N VAL A 194 14.98 -1.81 -10.64
CA VAL A 194 14.21 -1.97 -11.87
C VAL A 194 14.87 -3.06 -12.69
N LEU A 195 14.10 -4.09 -13.05
CA LEU A 195 14.61 -5.22 -13.84
C LEU A 195 14.10 -5.10 -15.28
N PRO A 196 14.94 -5.36 -16.29
CA PRO A 196 14.60 -5.22 -17.70
C PRO A 196 13.90 -6.46 -18.28
N TYR A 197 13.14 -7.19 -17.47
CA TYR A 197 12.44 -8.40 -17.87
C TYR A 197 11.10 -8.56 -17.11
N ASN A 198 10.26 -9.47 -17.61
CA ASN A 198 8.94 -9.75 -17.03
C ASN A 198 9.08 -10.34 -15.62
N TRP A 199 8.18 -9.96 -14.71
CA TRP A 199 8.16 -10.41 -13.32
C TRP A 199 8.09 -11.96 -13.19
N LYS A 200 7.45 -12.65 -14.14
CA LYS A 200 7.37 -14.12 -14.17
C LYS A 200 8.76 -14.75 -14.27
N THR A 201 9.63 -14.18 -15.10
CA THR A 201 11.02 -14.65 -15.22
C THR A 201 11.77 -14.58 -13.88
N PHE A 202 11.47 -13.57 -13.04
CA PHE A 202 12.07 -13.46 -11.70
C PHE A 202 11.64 -14.60 -10.76
N ILE A 203 10.41 -15.11 -10.91
CA ILE A 203 9.88 -16.19 -10.05
C ILE A 203 10.34 -17.56 -10.53
N GLU A 204 10.62 -17.73 -11.82
CA GLU A 204 10.97 -19.00 -12.45
C GLU A 204 12.47 -19.36 -12.32
N VAL A 205 13.32 -18.41 -11.89
CA VAL A 205 14.76 -18.62 -11.66
C VAL A 205 15.03 -18.97 -10.21
#